data_f47cc89d394aa8280e99df568a22314d
#
_entry.id   f47cc89d394aa8280e99df568a22314d
#
_cell.length_a   1.000
_cell.length_b   1.000
_cell.length_c   1.000
_cell.angle_alpha   90.00
_cell.angle_beta   90.00
_cell.angle_gamma   90.00
#
_symmetry.space_group_name_H-M   'P 1'
#
loop_
_entity.id
_entity.type
_entity.pdbx_description
1 polymer ?
#
loop_
_entity_poly.entity_id
_entity_poly.type
_entity_poly.pdbx_seq_one_letter_code
_entity_poly.pdbx_strand_id
1 'polypeptide(L)'
;MRKLILGSFVAVLLTGCAGASNISQSSTLDGEWICHTIPTKDKQTYDRLDHFVLKSDGTGALRGISYIELDKEKTIRYLIKGKVKWQAQNNILSFDFINRSMVPVHSKNVAKVIKQNKALQKKEKEELAAFYSKSANHTDMPIELKQNGNQLILGKDYATCRRVTENDNDIQLLNKWFVKK
;
A
#
# COMPACT_ATOMS: atom_id res chain seq x y z
N MET A 1 -82.37 -4.86 -12.45
CA MET A 1 -81.46 -5.53 -11.48
C MET A 1 -80.13 -5.79 -12.18
N ARG A 2 -79.17 -4.90 -12.00
CA ARG A 2 -77.82 -5.01 -12.56
C ARG A 2 -76.83 -5.40 -11.43
N LYS A 3 -76.30 -6.59 -11.56
CA LYS A 3 -75.25 -7.08 -10.62
C LYS A 3 -73.91 -6.51 -11.03
N LEU A 4 -73.29 -5.70 -10.16
CA LEU A 4 -71.91 -5.25 -10.25
C LEU A 4 -70.99 -6.36 -9.69
N ILE A 5 -70.06 -6.84 -10.52
CA ILE A 5 -69.03 -7.75 -10.14
C ILE A 5 -67.79 -6.88 -9.81
N LEU A 6 -67.41 -6.76 -8.51
CA LEU A 6 -66.19 -6.18 -8.09
C LEU A 6 -65.03 -7.18 -8.34
N GLY A 7 -64.16 -6.88 -9.29
CA GLY A 7 -62.96 -7.59 -9.51
C GLY A 7 -61.86 -7.06 -8.56
N SER A 8 -61.43 -7.88 -7.59
CA SER A 8 -60.31 -7.58 -6.72
C SER A 8 -58.99 -7.76 -7.50
N PHE A 9 -58.30 -6.66 -7.76
CA PHE A 9 -56.92 -6.69 -8.22
C PHE A 9 -56.03 -6.95 -7.03
N VAL A 10 -55.41 -8.14 -6.95
CA VAL A 10 -54.33 -8.45 -6.04
C VAL A 10 -53.02 -7.96 -6.67
N ALA A 11 -52.52 -6.82 -6.20
CA ALA A 11 -51.22 -6.33 -6.57
C ALA A 11 -50.16 -7.12 -5.78
N VAL A 12 -49.52 -8.05 -6.46
CA VAL A 12 -48.32 -8.75 -5.92
C VAL A 12 -47.13 -7.78 -5.99
N LEU A 13 -46.80 -7.15 -4.87
CA LEU A 13 -45.58 -6.40 -4.70
C LEU A 13 -44.42 -7.39 -4.62
N LEU A 14 -43.77 -7.62 -5.74
CA LEU A 14 -42.44 -8.24 -5.79
C LEU A 14 -41.44 -7.25 -5.20
N THR A 15 -41.25 -7.29 -3.88
CA THR A 15 -40.10 -6.69 -3.23
C THR A 15 -38.86 -7.49 -3.64
N GLY A 16 -38.28 -7.09 -4.76
CA GLY A 16 -36.95 -7.54 -5.14
C GLY A 16 -35.98 -7.04 -4.08
N CYS A 17 -35.56 -7.92 -3.16
CA CYS A 17 -34.37 -7.73 -2.40
C CYS A 17 -33.21 -7.73 -3.40
N ALA A 18 -32.79 -6.53 -3.85
CA ALA A 18 -31.48 -6.31 -4.39
C ALA A 18 -30.52 -6.52 -3.23
N GLY A 19 -30.19 -7.77 -2.96
CA GLY A 19 -29.06 -8.13 -2.14
C GLY A 19 -27.84 -7.55 -2.83
N ALA A 20 -27.43 -6.35 -2.44
CA ALA A 20 -26.10 -5.88 -2.71
C ALA A 20 -25.19 -6.93 -2.06
N SER A 21 -24.69 -7.85 -2.89
CA SER A 21 -23.62 -8.73 -2.50
C SER A 21 -22.43 -7.81 -2.15
N ASN A 22 -22.24 -7.55 -0.87
CA ASN A 22 -21.00 -7.03 -0.33
C ASN A 22 -19.95 -8.13 -0.58
N ILE A 23 -19.49 -8.24 -1.83
CA ILE A 23 -18.27 -8.96 -2.14
C ILE A 23 -17.23 -8.23 -1.31
N SER A 24 -16.77 -8.88 -0.26
CA SER A 24 -15.72 -8.36 0.59
C SER A 24 -14.56 -7.96 -0.33
N GLN A 25 -14.26 -6.66 -0.45
CA GLN A 25 -13.15 -6.17 -1.26
C GLN A 25 -11.81 -6.82 -0.85
N SER A 26 -11.76 -7.42 0.34
CA SER A 26 -10.61 -8.17 0.80
C SER A 26 -10.22 -9.32 -0.14
N SER A 27 -11.17 -10.10 -0.65
CA SER A 27 -10.86 -11.25 -1.54
C SER A 27 -10.24 -10.84 -2.88
N THR A 28 -10.45 -9.60 -3.32
CA THR A 28 -9.88 -9.09 -4.58
C THR A 28 -8.46 -8.52 -4.41
N LEU A 29 -8.04 -8.25 -3.17
CA LEU A 29 -6.72 -7.71 -2.85
C LEU A 29 -5.72 -8.77 -2.39
N ASP A 30 -6.17 -9.99 -2.11
CA ASP A 30 -5.28 -11.10 -1.75
C ASP A 30 -4.17 -11.31 -2.77
N GLY A 31 -2.99 -11.72 -2.29
CA GLY A 31 -1.85 -12.05 -3.13
C GLY A 31 -0.69 -11.07 -3.00
N GLU A 32 0.14 -11.03 -4.03
CA GLU A 32 1.38 -10.27 -4.01
C GLU A 32 1.29 -9.05 -4.93
N TRP A 33 1.74 -7.91 -4.40
CA TRP A 33 1.71 -6.63 -5.07
C TRP A 33 3.07 -5.95 -5.05
N ILE A 34 3.49 -5.42 -6.18
CA ILE A 34 4.61 -4.47 -6.28
C ILE A 34 4.06 -3.08 -6.46
N CYS A 35 4.47 -2.17 -5.59
CA CYS A 35 4.02 -0.78 -5.57
C CYS A 35 5.20 0.17 -5.76
N HIS A 36 5.04 1.10 -6.69
CA HIS A 36 5.93 2.24 -6.89
C HIS A 36 5.26 3.50 -6.38
N THR A 37 5.92 4.22 -5.50
CA THR A 37 5.45 5.55 -5.08
C THR A 37 5.62 6.52 -6.24
N ILE A 38 4.62 7.35 -6.48
CA ILE A 38 4.65 8.38 -7.53
C ILE A 38 5.39 9.60 -6.97
N PRO A 39 6.52 10.00 -7.57
CA PRO A 39 7.23 11.21 -7.15
C PRO A 39 6.36 12.44 -7.33
N THR A 40 6.18 13.25 -6.28
CA THR A 40 5.46 14.53 -6.38
C THR A 40 6.44 15.64 -6.78
N LYS A 41 6.03 16.51 -7.73
CA LYS A 41 6.89 17.54 -8.34
C LYS A 41 7.50 18.54 -7.35
N ASP A 42 6.90 18.72 -6.18
CA ASP A 42 7.25 19.79 -5.24
C ASP A 42 7.92 19.33 -3.95
N LYS A 43 8.19 18.04 -3.81
CA LYS A 43 8.87 17.49 -2.63
C LYS A 43 10.05 16.67 -3.08
N GLN A 44 11.12 16.72 -2.30
CA GLN A 44 12.30 15.90 -2.42
C GLN A 44 11.86 14.49 -2.85
N THR A 45 12.37 14.02 -4.00
CA THR A 45 11.89 12.82 -4.68
C THR A 45 12.07 11.61 -3.78
N TYR A 46 10.99 11.18 -3.15
CA TYR A 46 10.94 9.88 -2.50
C TYR A 46 10.56 8.86 -3.57
N ASP A 47 11.51 8.10 -4.00
CA ASP A 47 11.23 6.90 -4.78
C ASP A 47 11.18 5.72 -3.82
N ARG A 48 10.12 4.94 -3.89
CA ARG A 48 9.93 3.80 -3.01
C ARG A 48 9.35 2.64 -3.78
N LEU A 49 10.01 1.51 -3.65
CA LEU A 49 9.57 0.24 -4.19
C LEU A 49 9.16 -0.66 -3.02
N ASP A 50 7.90 -1.01 -2.96
CA ASP A 50 7.33 -1.89 -1.94
C ASP A 50 6.79 -3.18 -2.53
N HIS A 51 6.97 -4.27 -1.83
CA HIS A 51 6.33 -5.55 -2.07
C HIS A 51 5.43 -5.89 -0.89
N PHE A 52 4.14 -5.99 -1.16
CA PHE A 52 3.12 -6.44 -0.21
C PHE A 52 2.74 -7.88 -0.51
N VAL A 53 2.62 -8.68 0.54
CA VAL A 53 1.98 -10.00 0.51
C VAL A 53 0.76 -9.91 1.41
N LEU A 54 -0.44 -9.91 0.81
CA LEU A 54 -1.72 -9.80 1.52
C LEU A 54 -2.39 -11.17 1.50
N LYS A 55 -2.81 -11.67 2.67
CA LYS A 55 -3.48 -12.96 2.81
C LYS A 55 -4.95 -12.77 3.10
N SER A 56 -5.78 -13.70 2.67
CA SER A 56 -7.23 -13.71 2.87
C SER A 56 -7.66 -13.70 4.36
N ASP A 57 -6.77 -14.13 5.25
CA ASP A 57 -6.99 -14.08 6.70
C ASP A 57 -6.81 -12.68 7.31
N GLY A 58 -6.58 -11.65 6.52
CA GLY A 58 -6.35 -10.28 6.96
C GLY A 58 -4.93 -10.04 7.50
N THR A 59 -4.02 -11.00 7.37
CA THR A 59 -2.61 -10.80 7.69
C THR A 59 -1.80 -10.49 6.44
N GLY A 60 -0.62 -9.88 6.63
CA GLY A 60 0.26 -9.58 5.51
C GLY A 60 1.68 -9.27 5.92
N ALA A 61 2.51 -9.10 4.92
CA ALA A 61 3.88 -8.67 5.06
C ALA A 61 4.21 -7.57 4.05
N LEU A 62 5.09 -6.67 4.47
CA LEU A 62 5.66 -5.61 3.65
C LEU A 62 7.18 -5.74 3.68
N ARG A 63 7.81 -5.61 2.54
CA ARG A 63 9.22 -5.29 2.40
C ARG A 63 9.42 -4.26 1.30
N GLY A 64 10.36 -3.36 1.47
CA GLY A 64 10.56 -2.31 0.47
C GLY A 64 11.92 -1.65 0.62
N ILE A 65 12.23 -0.83 -0.37
CA ILE A 65 13.39 0.05 -0.36
C ILE A 65 12.94 1.47 -0.67
N SER A 66 13.36 2.41 0.14
CA SER A 66 13.12 3.83 -0.06
C SER A 66 14.40 4.53 -0.48
N TYR A 67 14.30 5.40 -1.46
CA TYR A 67 15.38 6.21 -2.01
C TYR A 67 15.07 7.68 -1.80
N ILE A 68 16.04 8.45 -1.31
CA ILE A 68 15.95 9.90 -1.22
C ILE A 68 17.20 10.46 -1.91
N GLU A 69 17.01 11.15 -3.01
CA GLU A 69 18.09 11.83 -3.70
C GLU A 69 18.56 13.04 -2.89
N LEU A 70 19.84 13.11 -2.57
CA LEU A 70 20.50 14.29 -2.02
C LEU A 70 21.03 15.19 -3.12
N ASP A 71 21.65 14.56 -4.12
CA ASP A 71 22.14 15.16 -5.36
C ASP A 71 22.22 14.05 -6.43
N LYS A 72 22.64 14.38 -7.66
CA LYS A 72 22.70 13.44 -8.80
C LYS A 72 23.51 12.16 -8.54
N GLU A 73 24.41 12.19 -7.56
CA GLU A 73 25.32 11.06 -7.27
C GLU A 73 25.07 10.42 -5.90
N LYS A 74 24.27 11.07 -5.04
CA LYS A 74 24.11 10.65 -3.64
C LYS A 74 22.67 10.38 -3.30
N THR A 75 22.39 9.14 -2.99
CA THR A 75 21.05 8.66 -2.61
C THR A 75 21.09 8.04 -1.22
N ILE A 76 20.28 8.55 -0.32
CA ILE A 76 20.00 7.91 0.97
C ILE A 76 19.09 6.72 0.70
N ARG A 77 19.33 5.59 1.36
CA ARG A 77 18.57 4.36 1.16
C ARG A 77 18.20 3.71 2.47
N TYR A 78 16.95 3.26 2.56
CA TYR A 78 16.43 2.51 3.71
C TYR A 78 15.80 1.22 3.23
N LEU A 79 16.09 0.11 3.91
CA LEU A 79 15.29 -1.11 3.80
C LEU A 79 14.19 -1.08 4.82
N ILE A 80 12.98 -1.35 4.36
CA ILE A 80 11.76 -1.36 5.17
C ILE A 80 11.20 -2.78 5.15
N LYS A 81 10.77 -3.27 6.30
CA LYS A 81 10.00 -4.51 6.40
C LYS A 81 9.02 -4.44 7.57
N GLY A 82 7.93 -5.17 7.46
CA GLY A 82 6.94 -5.24 8.52
C GLY A 82 5.95 -6.38 8.33
N LYS A 83 5.26 -6.70 9.42
CA LYS A 83 4.05 -7.52 9.40
C LYS A 83 2.86 -6.61 9.66
N VAL A 84 1.76 -6.86 8.97
CA VAL A 84 0.56 -6.06 9.04
C VAL A 84 -0.66 -6.93 9.31
N LYS A 85 -1.67 -6.35 9.96
CA LYS A 85 -3.06 -6.71 9.75
C LYS A 85 -3.62 -5.76 8.73
N TRP A 86 -4.49 -6.24 7.85
CA TRP A 86 -5.09 -5.41 6.84
C TRP A 86 -6.57 -5.74 6.66
N GLN A 87 -7.31 -4.76 6.21
CA GLN A 87 -8.70 -4.90 5.77
C GLN A 87 -8.99 -3.90 4.66
N ALA A 88 -9.95 -4.23 3.80
CA ALA A 88 -10.42 -3.32 2.78
C ALA A 88 -11.94 -3.22 2.85
N GLN A 89 -12.45 -2.01 2.99
CA GLN A 89 -13.88 -1.72 3.05
C GLN A 89 -14.14 -0.33 2.46
N ASN A 90 -15.21 -0.19 1.68
CA ASN A 90 -15.63 1.09 1.12
C ASN A 90 -14.51 1.83 0.35
N ASN A 91 -13.73 1.11 -0.43
CA ASN A 91 -12.56 1.63 -1.15
C ASN A 91 -11.48 2.25 -0.24
N ILE A 92 -11.43 1.84 1.00
CA ILE A 92 -10.34 2.17 1.94
C ILE A 92 -9.58 0.89 2.26
N LEU A 93 -8.27 0.91 2.11
CA LEU A 93 -7.35 -0.12 2.57
C LEU A 93 -6.70 0.36 3.85
N SER A 94 -6.94 -0.36 4.93
CA SER A 94 -6.40 -0.06 6.25
C SER A 94 -5.28 -1.04 6.59
N PHE A 95 -4.17 -0.54 7.09
CA PHE A 95 -3.07 -1.31 7.62
C PHE A 95 -2.81 -0.99 9.08
N ASP A 96 -2.70 -2.03 9.91
CA ASP A 96 -2.17 -1.98 11.27
C ASP A 96 -0.83 -2.70 11.31
N PHE A 97 0.26 -1.96 11.52
CA PHE A 97 1.60 -2.55 11.64
C PHE A 97 1.77 -3.25 12.99
N ILE A 98 1.95 -4.58 12.98
CA ILE A 98 2.22 -5.39 14.16
C ILE A 98 3.67 -5.19 14.59
N ASN A 99 4.58 -5.28 13.64
CA ASN A 99 5.97 -4.90 13.80
C ASN A 99 6.50 -4.33 12.48
N ARG A 100 7.51 -3.50 12.58
CA ARG A 100 8.16 -2.91 11.42
C ARG A 100 9.59 -2.53 11.74
N SER A 101 10.41 -2.51 10.72
CA SER A 101 11.79 -2.04 10.84
C SER A 101 12.18 -1.22 9.61
N MET A 102 12.97 -0.19 9.84
CA MET A 102 13.59 0.65 8.81
C MET A 102 15.07 0.72 9.11
N VAL A 103 15.89 0.26 8.19
CA VAL A 103 17.35 0.13 8.38
C VAL A 103 18.06 0.93 7.29
N PRO A 104 18.95 1.88 7.66
CA PRO A 104 19.79 2.56 6.70
C PRO A 104 20.74 1.59 5.98
N VAL A 105 20.82 1.71 4.64
CA VAL A 105 21.69 0.89 3.77
C VAL A 105 22.43 1.75 2.76
N HIS A 106 22.98 2.86 3.22
CA HIS A 106 23.70 3.81 2.40
C HIS A 106 25.00 3.21 1.85
N SER A 107 25.44 3.73 0.69
CA SER A 107 26.81 3.47 0.23
C SER A 107 27.82 4.06 1.22
N LYS A 108 29.05 3.53 1.20
CA LYS A 108 30.13 4.04 2.08
C LYS A 108 30.34 5.55 1.94
N ASN A 109 30.26 6.07 0.71
CA ASN A 109 30.42 7.51 0.43
C ASN A 109 29.26 8.32 1.03
N VAL A 110 28.01 7.89 0.86
CA VAL A 110 26.83 8.56 1.43
C VAL A 110 26.87 8.52 2.96
N ALA A 111 27.22 7.38 3.56
CA ALA A 111 27.35 7.27 5.01
C ALA A 111 28.42 8.24 5.56
N LYS A 112 29.56 8.42 4.84
CA LYS A 112 30.57 9.40 5.20
C LYS A 112 30.05 10.84 5.13
N VAL A 113 29.33 11.18 4.07
CA VAL A 113 28.71 12.51 3.90
C VAL A 113 27.70 12.80 5.02
N ILE A 114 26.83 11.84 5.35
CA ILE A 114 25.87 11.98 6.45
C ILE A 114 26.63 12.20 7.77
N LYS A 115 27.65 11.39 8.05
CA LYS A 115 28.46 11.51 9.29
C LYS A 115 29.15 12.88 9.44
N GLN A 116 29.47 13.53 8.33
CA GLN A 116 30.14 14.84 8.32
C GLN A 116 29.17 16.02 8.30
N ASN A 117 27.89 15.80 8.07
CA ASN A 117 26.88 16.86 7.92
C ASN A 117 25.80 16.74 9.00
N LYS A 118 25.82 17.67 9.98
CA LYS A 118 24.86 17.69 11.10
C LYS A 118 23.41 17.82 10.65
N ALA A 119 23.14 18.54 9.56
CA ALA A 119 21.78 18.70 9.05
C ALA A 119 21.23 17.37 8.48
N LEU A 120 22.08 16.62 7.76
CA LEU A 120 21.73 15.29 7.25
C LEU A 120 21.55 14.27 8.37
N GLN A 121 22.39 14.30 9.40
CA GLN A 121 22.22 13.45 10.59
C GLN A 121 20.89 13.73 11.31
N LYS A 122 20.55 15.02 11.46
CA LYS A 122 19.27 15.42 12.05
C LYS A 122 18.11 14.90 11.22
N LYS A 123 18.16 15.10 9.89
CA LYS A 123 17.12 14.63 8.97
C LYS A 123 16.95 13.11 9.03
N GLU A 124 18.05 12.34 9.00
CA GLU A 124 17.98 10.87 9.12
C GLU A 124 17.31 10.44 10.44
N LYS A 125 17.65 11.11 11.54
CA LYS A 125 17.04 10.87 12.85
C LYS A 125 15.54 11.15 12.85
N GLU A 126 15.14 12.26 12.22
CA GLU A 126 13.72 12.66 12.10
C GLU A 126 12.94 11.67 11.26
N GLU A 127 13.47 11.20 10.14
CA GLU A 127 12.86 10.18 9.28
C GLU A 127 12.66 8.86 10.04
N LEU A 128 13.69 8.39 10.76
CA LEU A 128 13.58 7.18 11.57
C LEU A 128 12.57 7.37 12.71
N ALA A 129 12.58 8.51 13.39
CA ALA A 129 11.63 8.82 14.45
C ALA A 129 10.18 8.88 13.94
N ALA A 130 9.95 9.50 12.78
CA ALA A 130 8.65 9.54 12.14
C ALA A 130 8.16 8.13 11.78
N PHE A 131 9.02 7.31 11.20
CA PHE A 131 8.70 5.92 10.89
C PHE A 131 8.30 5.11 12.11
N TYR A 132 8.94 5.30 13.26
CA TYR A 132 8.65 4.57 14.50
C TYR A 132 7.61 5.26 15.39
N SER A 133 7.02 6.37 14.96
CA SER A 133 5.97 7.05 15.73
C SER A 133 4.72 6.18 15.89
N LYS A 134 3.97 6.36 16.98
CA LYS A 134 2.72 5.63 17.22
C LYS A 134 1.67 5.91 16.14
N SER A 135 1.60 7.15 15.65
CA SER A 135 0.67 7.56 14.59
C SER A 135 0.90 6.83 13.27
N ALA A 136 2.12 6.37 13.02
CA ALA A 136 2.44 5.61 11.81
C ALA A 136 2.17 4.09 11.96
N ASN A 137 1.61 3.61 13.08
CA ASN A 137 1.22 2.20 13.24
C ASN A 137 -0.07 1.87 12.51
N HIS A 138 -0.94 2.84 12.30
CA HIS A 138 -2.18 2.70 11.55
C HIS A 138 -2.16 3.61 10.32
N THR A 139 -2.67 3.13 9.21
CA THR A 139 -2.77 3.91 7.98
C THR A 139 -4.01 3.49 7.21
N ASP A 140 -4.84 4.47 6.87
CA ASP A 140 -5.98 4.33 5.97
C ASP A 140 -5.63 4.98 4.63
N MET A 141 -5.80 4.23 3.56
CA MET A 141 -5.54 4.71 2.21
C MET A 141 -6.74 4.48 1.31
N PRO A 142 -7.28 5.51 0.67
CA PRO A 142 -8.21 5.30 -0.44
C PRO A 142 -7.56 4.43 -1.51
N ILE A 143 -8.35 3.53 -2.09
CA ILE A 143 -7.88 2.63 -3.14
C ILE A 143 -8.81 2.65 -4.36
N GLU A 144 -8.22 2.41 -5.52
CA GLU A 144 -8.92 2.19 -6.76
C GLU A 144 -8.33 0.96 -7.46
N LEU A 145 -9.14 -0.06 -7.72
CA LEU A 145 -8.75 -1.22 -8.51
C LEU A 145 -9.02 -0.93 -9.99
N LYS A 146 -8.02 -1.15 -10.83
CA LYS A 146 -8.06 -1.00 -12.28
C LYS A 146 -7.65 -2.29 -12.98
N GLN A 147 -7.81 -2.33 -14.31
CA GLN A 147 -7.36 -3.44 -15.15
C GLN A 147 -7.84 -4.81 -14.66
N ASN A 148 -9.14 -4.91 -14.37
CA ASN A 148 -9.78 -6.15 -13.87
C ASN A 148 -9.10 -6.70 -12.59
N GLY A 149 -8.65 -5.81 -11.69
CA GLY A 149 -8.02 -6.20 -10.43
C GLY A 149 -6.51 -6.44 -10.50
N ASN A 150 -5.86 -6.18 -11.64
CA ASN A 150 -4.41 -6.37 -11.80
C ASN A 150 -3.60 -5.11 -11.48
N GLN A 151 -4.25 -3.96 -11.34
CA GLN A 151 -3.64 -2.71 -10.93
C GLN A 151 -4.39 -2.12 -9.74
N LEU A 152 -3.63 -1.61 -8.77
CA LEU A 152 -4.16 -0.96 -7.56
C LEU A 152 -3.52 0.41 -7.44
N ILE A 153 -4.33 1.45 -7.34
CA ILE A 153 -3.89 2.80 -7.01
C ILE A 153 -4.08 3.01 -5.50
N LEU A 154 -3.04 3.40 -4.81
CA LEU A 154 -3.05 3.73 -3.38
C LEU A 154 -3.02 5.23 -3.18
N GLY A 155 -3.91 5.73 -2.32
CA GLY A 155 -4.07 7.15 -2.09
C GLY A 155 -4.50 7.88 -3.35
N LYS A 156 -4.62 9.20 -3.28
CA LYS A 156 -4.80 10.01 -4.48
C LYS A 156 -3.41 10.25 -5.09
N ASP A 157 -3.02 9.41 -6.04
CA ASP A 157 -1.72 9.49 -6.72
C ASP A 157 -0.49 9.28 -5.80
N TYR A 158 -0.66 8.52 -4.69
CA TYR A 158 0.45 8.22 -3.80
C TYR A 158 1.33 7.10 -4.36
N ALA A 159 0.74 5.97 -4.74
CA ALA A 159 1.47 4.85 -5.34
C ALA A 159 0.62 4.08 -6.35
N THR A 160 1.28 3.53 -7.35
CA THR A 160 0.69 2.58 -8.28
C THR A 160 1.27 1.20 -8.01
N CYS A 161 0.38 0.23 -7.85
CA CYS A 161 0.74 -1.16 -7.62
C CYS A 161 0.26 -2.03 -8.80
N ARG A 162 0.98 -3.09 -9.05
CA ARG A 162 0.60 -4.17 -9.96
C ARG A 162 0.75 -5.53 -9.26
N ARG A 163 0.07 -6.54 -9.76
CA ARG A 163 0.29 -7.92 -9.33
C ARG A 163 1.71 -8.36 -9.66
N VAL A 164 2.29 -9.15 -8.76
CA VAL A 164 3.59 -9.82 -9.00
C VAL A 164 3.40 -10.86 -10.09
N THR A 165 4.34 -10.93 -11.01
CA THR A 165 4.40 -11.94 -12.07
C THR A 165 5.57 -12.88 -11.85
N GLU A 166 5.55 -14.02 -12.54
CA GLU A 166 6.70 -14.92 -12.57
C GLU A 166 7.94 -14.19 -13.11
N ASN A 167 9.09 -14.36 -12.46
CA ASN A 167 10.37 -13.69 -12.80
C ASN A 167 10.36 -12.15 -12.73
N ASP A 168 9.57 -11.60 -11.83
CA ASP A 168 9.42 -10.17 -11.64
C ASP A 168 10.77 -9.47 -11.30
N ASN A 169 11.16 -8.51 -12.13
CA ASN A 169 12.44 -7.80 -12.01
C ASN A 169 12.52 -6.99 -10.70
N ASP A 170 11.40 -6.41 -10.24
CA ASP A 170 11.36 -5.63 -9.00
C ASP A 170 11.50 -6.53 -7.78
N ILE A 171 10.91 -7.74 -7.82
CA ILE A 171 11.14 -8.77 -6.80
C ILE A 171 12.61 -9.20 -6.78
N GLN A 172 13.22 -9.42 -7.94
CA GLN A 172 14.64 -9.76 -8.03
C GLN A 172 15.53 -8.62 -7.48
N LEU A 173 15.19 -7.36 -7.76
CA LEU A 173 15.88 -6.20 -7.21
C LEU A 173 15.77 -6.16 -5.69
N LEU A 174 14.57 -6.30 -5.13
CA LEU A 174 14.37 -6.36 -3.69
C LEU A 174 15.13 -7.51 -3.06
N ASN A 175 15.12 -8.71 -3.66
CA ASN A 175 15.85 -9.87 -3.15
C ASN A 175 17.35 -9.58 -3.01
N LYS A 176 17.98 -8.89 -3.99
CA LYS A 176 19.41 -8.51 -3.90
C LYS A 176 19.72 -7.67 -2.66
N TRP A 177 18.76 -6.86 -2.19
CA TRP A 177 18.91 -6.02 -1.01
C TRP A 177 18.68 -6.77 0.31
N PHE A 178 17.73 -7.72 0.33
CA PHE A 178 17.34 -8.43 1.55
C PHE A 178 18.15 -9.70 1.83
N VAL A 179 18.82 -10.28 0.82
CA VAL A 179 19.67 -11.49 1.01
C VAL A 179 21.09 -11.15 1.47
N LYS A 180 21.56 -9.91 1.27
CA LYS A 180 22.93 -9.49 1.59
C LYS A 180 23.18 -9.14 3.07
N LYS A 181 22.28 -9.56 3.98
CA LYS A 181 22.46 -9.32 5.43
C LYS A 181 22.30 -10.57 6.25
#